data_48dc5d5901c31a9136478fe1f478c539
#
_entry.id   48dc5d5901c31a9136478fe1f478c539
#
_cell.length_a   1.000
_cell.length_b   1.000
_cell.length_c   1.000
_cell.angle_alpha   90.00
_cell.angle_beta   90.00
_cell.angle_gamma   90.00
#
_symmetry.space_group_name_H-M   'P 1'
#
loop_
_entity.id
_entity.type
_entity.pdbx_description
1 polymer ?
#
loop_
_entity_poly.entity_id
_entity_poly.type
_entity_poly.pdbx_seq_one_letter_code
_entity_poly.pdbx_strand_id
1 'polypeptide(L)'
;MTVDYDSKSYLEKVDAWWRATTYLSGGMIFLKSNPLFSVTNTPIQKDDVKVKPIGHWGTISGQTFLYAHANRLINKYGLNMFYIGGPGH
;
A
#
# COMPACT_ATOMS: atom_id res chain seq x y z
N MET A 1 -5.07 -16.94 23.15
CA MET A 1 -4.20 -17.22 21.99
C MET A 1 -3.30 -16.02 21.73
N THR A 2 -2.02 -16.21 21.78
CA THR A 2 -1.04 -15.14 21.53
C THR A 2 -0.65 -15.12 20.06
N VAL A 3 -0.66 -13.92 19.47
CA VAL A 3 -0.19 -13.72 18.10
C VAL A 3 1.30 -13.35 18.17
N ASP A 4 2.12 -14.08 17.43
CA ASP A 4 3.54 -13.75 17.28
C ASP A 4 3.70 -12.81 16.09
N TYR A 5 3.78 -11.51 16.37
CA TYR A 5 3.90 -10.47 15.35
C TYR A 5 5.25 -10.43 14.65
N ASP A 6 6.23 -11.20 15.15
CA ASP A 6 7.56 -11.29 14.56
C ASP A 6 7.77 -12.62 13.83
N SER A 7 6.76 -13.50 13.80
CA SER A 7 6.86 -14.80 13.13
C SER A 7 6.98 -14.63 11.62
N LYS A 8 7.59 -15.60 10.97
CA LYS A 8 7.69 -15.64 9.50
C LYS A 8 6.29 -15.55 8.86
N SER A 9 5.33 -16.30 9.41
CA SER A 9 3.95 -16.32 8.90
C SER A 9 3.31 -14.94 8.97
N TYR A 10 3.46 -14.24 10.08
CA TYR A 10 2.91 -12.89 10.23
C TYR A 10 3.61 -11.89 9.31
N LEU A 11 4.93 -11.96 9.23
CA LEU A 11 5.71 -11.07 8.36
C LEU A 11 5.38 -11.28 6.89
N GLU A 12 5.07 -12.51 6.47
CA GLU A 12 4.59 -12.77 5.11
C GLU A 12 3.27 -12.08 4.84
N LYS A 13 2.38 -12.02 5.82
CA LYS A 13 1.10 -11.29 5.69
C LYS A 13 1.32 -9.79 5.63
N VAL A 14 2.25 -9.26 6.42
CA VAL A 14 2.62 -7.84 6.38
C VAL A 14 3.18 -7.49 5.00
N ASP A 15 4.05 -8.35 4.46
CA ASP A 15 4.60 -8.16 3.11
C ASP A 15 3.50 -8.16 2.04
N ALA A 16 2.57 -9.10 2.12
CA ALA A 16 1.44 -9.17 1.19
C ALA A 16 0.57 -7.91 1.26
N TRP A 17 0.32 -7.42 2.46
CA TRP A 17 -0.44 -6.18 2.67
C TRP A 17 0.30 -4.97 2.08
N TRP A 18 1.61 -4.90 2.31
CA TRP A 18 2.45 -3.84 1.75
C TRP A 18 2.41 -3.86 0.21
N ARG A 19 2.55 -5.03 -0.40
CA ARG A 19 2.49 -5.15 -1.86
C ARG A 19 1.12 -4.73 -2.40
N ALA A 20 0.05 -5.14 -1.73
CA ALA A 20 -1.31 -4.79 -2.13
C ALA A 20 -1.55 -3.28 -2.03
N THR A 21 -1.12 -2.65 -0.93
CA THR A 21 -1.29 -1.20 -0.77
C THR A 21 -0.44 -0.41 -1.76
N THR A 22 0.76 -0.89 -2.08
CA THR A 22 1.61 -0.26 -3.10
C THR A 22 0.94 -0.34 -4.47
N TYR A 23 0.38 -1.49 -4.83
CA TYR A 23 -0.36 -1.67 -6.08
C TYR A 23 -1.56 -0.71 -6.15
N LEU A 24 -2.36 -0.65 -5.09
CA LEU A 24 -3.53 0.22 -5.04
C LEU A 24 -3.13 1.70 -5.10
N SER A 25 -2.03 2.07 -4.46
CA SER A 25 -1.51 3.45 -4.53
C SER A 25 -1.16 3.83 -5.96
N GLY A 26 -0.51 2.92 -6.70
CA GLY A 26 -0.23 3.13 -8.12
C GLY A 26 -1.51 3.34 -8.92
N GLY A 27 -2.51 2.51 -8.68
CA GLY A 27 -3.81 2.65 -9.31
C GLY A 27 -4.46 3.99 -9.00
N MET A 28 -4.42 4.41 -7.74
CA MET A 28 -5.00 5.69 -7.32
C MET A 28 -4.30 6.89 -7.95
N ILE A 29 -2.98 6.81 -8.14
CA ILE A 29 -2.21 7.91 -8.71
C ILE A 29 -2.40 8.00 -10.23
N PHE A 30 -2.36 6.87 -10.94
CA PHE A 30 -2.26 6.87 -12.40
C PHE A 30 -3.55 6.50 -13.13
N LEU A 31 -4.47 5.79 -12.48
CA LEU A 31 -5.67 5.30 -13.13
C LEU A 31 -6.93 5.98 -12.62
N LYS A 32 -7.87 6.25 -13.53
CA LYS A 32 -9.22 6.68 -13.19
C LYS A 32 -10.24 5.55 -13.30
N SER A 33 -9.84 4.42 -13.90
CA SER A 33 -10.68 3.22 -14.04
C SER A 33 -9.78 1.99 -14.25
N ASN A 34 -10.37 0.80 -14.14
CA ASN A 34 -9.72 -0.49 -14.35
C ASN A 34 -8.53 -0.75 -13.42
N PRO A 35 -8.63 -0.45 -12.10
CA PRO A 35 -7.49 -0.64 -11.19
C PRO A 35 -7.09 -2.09 -10.97
N LEU A 36 -7.99 -3.03 -11.27
CA LEU A 36 -7.73 -4.47 -11.08
C LEU A 36 -7.34 -5.17 -12.38
N PHE A 37 -6.74 -4.46 -13.31
CA PHE A 37 -6.41 -4.98 -14.65
C PHE A 37 -5.63 -6.29 -14.62
N SER A 38 -4.72 -6.45 -13.66
CA SER A 38 -3.92 -7.67 -13.53
C SER A 38 -4.71 -8.85 -12.97
N VAL A 39 -5.75 -8.57 -12.17
CA VAL A 39 -6.61 -9.60 -11.57
C VAL A 39 -7.67 -10.06 -12.58
N THR A 40 -8.30 -9.10 -13.26
CA THR A 40 -9.38 -9.37 -14.21
C THR A 40 -8.87 -9.72 -15.60
N ASN A 41 -7.57 -9.60 -15.83
CA ASN A 41 -6.93 -9.83 -17.12
C ASN A 41 -7.48 -8.92 -18.23
N THR A 42 -7.94 -7.74 -17.86
CA THR A 42 -8.46 -6.73 -18.78
C THR A 42 -7.37 -5.70 -19.04
N PRO A 43 -6.83 -5.60 -20.27
CA PRO A 43 -5.74 -4.66 -20.56
C PRO A 43 -6.13 -3.22 -20.28
N ILE A 44 -5.15 -2.44 -19.80
CA ILE A 44 -5.34 -1.01 -19.59
C ILE A 44 -5.47 -0.31 -20.94
N GLN A 45 -6.51 0.51 -21.07
CA GLN A 45 -6.73 1.34 -22.24
C GLN A 45 -6.32 2.77 -21.94
N LYS A 46 -6.13 3.58 -22.97
CA LYS A 46 -5.77 4.98 -22.83
C LYS A 46 -6.77 5.75 -21.94
N ASP A 47 -8.05 5.44 -22.07
CA ASP A 47 -9.09 6.10 -21.29
C ASP A 47 -9.07 5.72 -19.80
N ASP A 48 -8.35 4.68 -19.42
CA ASP A 48 -8.21 4.25 -18.02
C ASP A 48 -7.16 5.09 -17.29
N VAL A 49 -6.34 5.84 -17.99
CA VAL A 49 -5.19 6.56 -17.42
C VAL A 49 -5.55 8.02 -17.19
N LYS A 50 -5.18 8.55 -16.01
CA LYS A 50 -5.40 9.95 -15.67
C LYS A 50 -4.57 10.85 -16.58
N VAL A 51 -5.17 11.98 -17.02
CA VAL A 51 -4.47 12.98 -17.81
C VAL A 51 -3.39 13.67 -17.00
N LYS A 52 -3.67 13.96 -15.72
CA LYS A 52 -2.74 14.66 -14.82
C LYS A 52 -2.59 13.87 -13.53
N PRO A 53 -1.76 12.82 -13.51
CA PRO A 53 -1.50 12.09 -12.28
C PRO A 53 -0.71 12.96 -11.30
N ILE A 54 -1.07 12.90 -10.02
CA ILE A 54 -0.41 13.64 -8.94
C ILE A 54 -0.12 12.66 -7.81
N GLY A 55 1.10 12.75 -7.28
CA GLY A 55 1.52 11.94 -6.15
C GLY A 55 3.01 11.65 -6.21
N HIS A 56 3.59 11.29 -5.07
CA HIS A 56 5.02 10.98 -4.95
C HIS A 56 5.25 9.49 -5.15
N TRP A 57 5.02 8.99 -6.36
CA TRP A 57 5.13 7.56 -6.64
C TRP A 57 6.50 7.00 -6.28
N GLY A 58 7.58 7.76 -6.49
CA GLY A 58 8.93 7.32 -6.18
C GLY A 58 9.17 7.00 -4.71
N THR A 59 8.37 7.55 -3.79
CA THR A 59 8.50 7.31 -2.35
C THR A 59 7.35 6.49 -1.78
N ILE A 60 6.34 6.15 -2.57
CA ILE A 60 5.13 5.46 -2.09
C ILE A 60 5.47 4.09 -1.49
N SER A 61 6.33 3.31 -2.15
CA SER A 61 6.66 1.98 -1.64
C SER A 61 7.34 2.04 -0.28
N GLY A 62 8.22 3.04 -0.06
CA GLY A 62 8.85 3.26 1.24
C GLY A 62 7.86 3.73 2.29
N GLN A 63 6.93 4.62 1.93
CA GLN A 63 5.90 5.12 2.84
C GLN A 63 4.96 3.99 3.27
N THR A 64 4.48 3.19 2.35
CA THR A 64 3.59 2.08 2.66
C THR A 64 4.30 0.99 3.46
N PHE A 65 5.59 0.77 3.21
CA PHE A 65 6.41 -0.15 3.99
C PHE A 65 6.50 0.28 5.45
N LEU A 66 6.81 1.55 5.68
CA LEU A 66 6.88 2.10 7.04
C LEU A 66 5.53 2.00 7.74
N TYR A 67 4.46 2.31 7.04
CA TYR A 67 3.11 2.23 7.60
C TYR A 67 2.74 0.78 7.97
N ALA A 68 3.06 -0.18 7.10
CA ALA A 68 2.77 -1.59 7.34
C ALA A 68 3.47 -2.08 8.61
N HIS A 69 4.75 -1.77 8.78
CA HIS A 69 5.50 -2.19 9.95
C HIS A 69 5.15 -1.38 11.20
N ALA A 70 4.77 -0.10 11.06
CA ALA A 70 4.23 0.68 12.17
C ALA A 70 2.95 0.03 12.70
N ASN A 71 2.04 -0.41 11.83
CA ASN A 71 0.83 -1.14 12.22
C ASN A 71 1.17 -2.43 12.95
N ARG A 72 2.20 -3.15 12.50
CA ARG A 72 2.65 -4.37 13.18
C ARG A 72 3.09 -4.06 14.61
N LEU A 73 3.86 -2.99 14.79
CA LEU A 73 4.32 -2.58 16.13
C LEU A 73 3.18 -2.08 17.00
N ILE A 74 2.23 -1.36 16.42
CA ILE A 74 1.03 -0.91 17.14
C ILE A 74 0.28 -2.12 17.69
N ASN A 75 0.07 -3.13 16.87
CA ASN A 75 -0.64 -4.34 17.28
C ASN A 75 0.15 -5.14 18.31
N LYS A 76 1.48 -5.23 18.13
CA LYS A 76 2.34 -6.00 19.03
C LYS A 76 2.38 -5.41 20.44
N TYR A 77 2.46 -4.08 20.56
CA TYR A 77 2.69 -3.41 21.84
C TYR A 77 1.48 -2.61 22.33
N GLY A 78 0.37 -2.60 21.59
CA GLY A 78 -0.80 -1.81 21.96
C GLY A 78 -0.53 -0.32 21.97
N LEU A 79 0.21 0.16 20.97
CA LEU A 79 0.64 1.57 20.90
C LEU A 79 -0.43 2.46 20.28
N ASN A 80 -0.39 3.74 20.64
CA ASN A 80 -1.08 4.80 19.94
C ASN A 80 -0.06 5.56 19.10
N MET A 81 -0.21 5.54 17.76
CA MET A 81 0.70 6.21 16.86
C MET A 81 -0.07 7.09 15.88
N PHE A 82 0.57 8.16 15.47
CA PHE A 82 0.04 9.08 14.49
C PHE A 82 1.05 9.19 13.35
N TYR A 83 0.65 8.79 12.15
CA TYR A 83 1.52 8.82 10.97
C TYR A 83 1.14 10.01 10.09
N ILE A 84 2.13 10.86 9.80
CA ILE A 84 1.92 12.04 8.95
C ILE A 84 2.83 11.94 7.74
N GLY A 85 2.21 11.90 6.55
CA GLY A 85 2.94 12.03 5.29
C GLY A 85 3.05 13.48 4.86
N GLY A 86 4.08 13.82 4.11
CA GLY A 86 4.21 15.15 3.53
C GLY A 86 3.18 15.39 2.42
N PRO A 87 3.07 16.65 1.93
CA PRO A 87 2.13 16.95 0.85
C PRO A 87 2.43 16.11 -0.40
N GLY A 88 1.40 15.56 -1.01
CA GLY A 88 1.51 14.74 -2.21
C GLY A 88 1.76 13.26 -1.94
N HIS A 89 1.97 12.90 -0.71
CA HIS A 89 2.09 11.51 -0.29
C HIS A 89 0.73 10.95 0.13
#